data_1a66791e2e9cf33c15da0904ba115b50
#
_entry.id   1a66791e2e9cf33c15da0904ba115b50
#
_cell.length_a   1.000
_cell.length_b   1.000
_cell.length_c   1.000
_cell.angle_alpha   90.00
_cell.angle_beta   90.00
_cell.angle_gamma   90.00
#
_symmetry.space_group_name_H-M   'P 1'
#
loop_
_entity.id
_entity.type
_entity.pdbx_description
1 polymer ?
#
loop_
_entity_poly.entity_id
_entity_poly.type
_entity_poly.pdbx_seq_one_letter_code
_entity_poly.pdbx_strand_id
1 'polypeptide(L)'
;LMQCLEDVSGKVIIWSRFRYDIKRIHAELTKVYGPLSTVTYFGDTSDEERSGAIEKFQNGDAQFFVGNPQTGGYGITLTAAETVIYFANSFDLAVRMQSEDRCHRIGQTKHVTYIDLIAEKTIDEKIVKSLRNKMDIASVVMGEELKQWLT
;
A
#
# COMPACT_ATOMS: atom_id res chain seq x y z
N LEU A 1 -9.68 9.30 5.57
CA LEU A 1 -8.22 9.20 5.41
C LEU A 1 -7.49 10.23 6.27
N MET A 2 -7.73 11.53 6.08
CA MET A 2 -6.99 12.60 6.80
C MET A 2 -7.04 12.43 8.32
N GLN A 3 -8.20 12.14 8.88
CA GLN A 3 -8.36 11.86 10.30
C GLN A 3 -7.55 10.62 10.76
N CYS A 4 -7.48 9.58 9.93
CA CYS A 4 -6.67 8.39 10.20
C CYS A 4 -5.17 8.73 10.27
N LEU A 5 -4.70 9.69 9.47
CA LEU A 5 -3.29 10.09 9.43
C LEU A 5 -2.84 10.92 10.63
N GLU A 6 -3.76 11.52 11.39
CA GLU A 6 -3.43 12.27 12.60
C GLU A 6 -2.75 11.41 13.67
N ASP A 7 -3.10 10.14 13.73
CA ASP A 7 -2.56 9.17 14.70
C ASP A 7 -1.40 8.33 14.16
N VAL A 8 -0.96 8.59 12.91
CA VAL A 8 0.09 7.82 12.24
C VAL A 8 1.39 8.60 12.19
N SER A 9 2.46 7.98 12.64
CA SER A 9 3.83 8.48 12.51
C SER A 9 4.63 7.70 11.48
N GLY A 10 5.74 8.28 11.02
CA GLY A 10 6.62 7.63 10.05
C GLY A 10 6.08 7.67 8.62
N LYS A 11 6.67 6.84 7.76
CA LYS A 11 6.32 6.80 6.34
C LYS A 11 5.12 5.91 6.07
N VAL A 12 4.24 6.38 5.18
CA VAL A 12 2.93 5.78 4.90
C VAL A 12 2.77 5.51 3.41
N ILE A 13 2.37 4.28 3.09
CA ILE A 13 1.90 3.93 1.76
C ILE A 13 0.37 4.01 1.76
N ILE A 14 -0.18 4.63 0.72
CA ILE A 14 -1.62 4.71 0.51
C ILE A 14 -1.94 4.11 -0.86
N TRP A 15 -2.63 2.99 -0.86
CA TRP A 15 -3.05 2.30 -2.07
C TRP A 15 -4.48 2.65 -2.45
N SER A 16 -4.70 3.00 -3.70
CA SER A 16 -6.02 3.10 -4.31
C SER A 16 -6.00 2.55 -5.73
N ARG A 17 -7.10 1.91 -6.12
CA ARG A 17 -7.27 1.39 -7.48
C ARG A 17 -7.69 2.46 -8.49
N PHE A 18 -8.14 3.62 -8.04
CA PHE A 18 -8.68 4.66 -8.91
C PHE A 18 -7.73 5.84 -9.05
N ARG A 19 -7.44 6.23 -10.29
CA ARG A 19 -6.60 7.41 -10.60
C ARG A 19 -7.13 8.69 -9.97
N TYR A 20 -8.43 8.88 -10.00
CA TYR A 20 -9.09 10.05 -9.42
C TYR A 20 -8.77 10.18 -7.93
N ASP A 21 -8.87 9.08 -7.21
CA ASP A 21 -8.57 9.06 -5.78
C ASP A 21 -7.09 9.37 -5.52
N ILE A 22 -6.18 8.76 -6.30
CA ILE A 22 -4.74 9.00 -6.17
C ILE A 22 -4.41 10.49 -6.34
N LYS A 23 -4.93 11.12 -7.39
CA LYS A 23 -4.72 12.55 -7.66
C LYS A 23 -5.30 13.43 -6.56
N ARG A 24 -6.49 13.10 -6.06
CA ARG A 24 -7.14 13.84 -4.99
C ARG A 24 -6.42 13.69 -3.65
N ILE A 25 -6.01 12.49 -3.31
CA ILE A 25 -5.22 12.22 -2.09
C ILE A 25 -3.89 12.99 -2.15
N HIS A 26 -3.19 12.94 -3.27
CA HIS A 26 -1.96 13.70 -3.48
C HIS A 26 -2.17 15.21 -3.27
N ALA A 27 -3.21 15.77 -3.86
CA ALA A 27 -3.52 17.19 -3.71
C ALA A 27 -3.81 17.58 -2.25
N GLU A 28 -4.60 16.80 -1.54
CA GLU A 28 -4.91 17.05 -0.13
C GLU A 28 -3.70 16.90 0.78
N LEU A 29 -2.88 15.87 0.58
CA LEU A 29 -1.68 15.64 1.37
C LEU A 29 -0.62 16.73 1.16
N THR A 30 -0.38 17.13 -0.09
CA THR A 30 0.57 18.20 -0.37
C THR A 30 0.12 19.55 0.17
N LYS A 31 -1.18 19.80 0.22
CA LYS A 31 -1.76 21.01 0.83
C LYS A 31 -1.53 21.07 2.34
N VAL A 32 -1.67 19.94 3.03
CA VAL A 32 -1.56 19.86 4.49
C VAL A 32 -0.10 19.70 4.96
N TYR A 33 0.65 18.83 4.30
CA TYR A 33 2.00 18.41 4.73
C TYR A 33 3.14 19.02 3.90
N GLY A 34 2.82 19.77 2.86
CA GLY A 34 3.79 20.45 1.99
C GLY A 34 4.02 19.76 0.64
N PRO A 35 4.60 20.49 -0.33
CA PRO A 35 4.71 20.04 -1.72
C PRO A 35 5.66 18.84 -1.92
N LEU A 36 6.61 18.63 -1.01
CA LEU A 36 7.58 17.54 -1.09
C LEU A 36 7.20 16.33 -0.23
N SER A 37 6.06 16.39 0.47
CA SER A 37 5.63 15.35 1.40
C SER A 37 5.15 14.07 0.73
N THR A 38 4.70 14.15 -0.53
CA THR A 38 3.94 13.09 -1.18
C THR A 38 4.46 12.82 -2.58
N VAL A 39 4.68 11.55 -2.88
CA VAL A 39 4.97 11.05 -4.24
C VAL A 39 3.83 10.18 -4.74
N THR A 40 3.66 10.11 -6.07
CA THR A 40 2.64 9.30 -6.72
C THR A 40 3.24 8.20 -7.56
N TYR A 41 2.52 7.07 -7.64
CA TYR A 41 2.94 5.89 -8.38
C TYR A 41 1.72 5.21 -9.02
N PHE A 42 1.45 5.50 -10.28
CA PHE A 42 0.32 4.96 -11.02
C PHE A 42 0.55 4.99 -12.55
N GLY A 43 -0.40 4.52 -13.35
CA GLY A 43 -0.22 4.31 -14.76
C GLY A 43 0.21 5.54 -15.59
N ASP A 44 -0.20 6.73 -15.18
CA ASP A 44 0.15 7.99 -15.86
C ASP A 44 1.58 8.48 -15.53
N THR A 45 2.23 7.88 -14.56
CA THR A 45 3.59 8.23 -14.16
C THR A 45 4.60 7.58 -15.10
N SER A 46 5.57 8.33 -15.61
CA SER A 46 6.66 7.78 -16.44
C SER A 46 7.59 6.88 -15.62
N ASP A 47 8.40 6.05 -16.28
CA ASP A 47 9.34 5.16 -15.60
C ASP A 47 10.39 5.93 -14.80
N GLU A 48 10.83 7.09 -15.28
CA GLU A 48 11.75 7.98 -14.58
C GLU A 48 11.11 8.58 -13.34
N GLU A 49 9.86 9.04 -13.44
CA GLU A 49 9.09 9.57 -12.31
C GLU A 49 8.81 8.48 -11.28
N ARG A 50 8.53 7.25 -11.71
CA ARG A 50 8.33 6.09 -10.82
C ARG A 50 9.58 5.76 -10.02
N SER A 51 10.73 5.71 -10.68
CA SER A 51 12.02 5.47 -10.02
C SER A 51 12.37 6.59 -9.05
N GLY A 52 12.12 7.83 -9.44
CA GLY A 52 12.29 9.00 -8.59
C GLY A 52 11.36 9.01 -7.38
N ALA A 53 10.11 8.57 -7.54
CA ALA A 53 9.14 8.46 -6.46
C ALA A 53 9.57 7.44 -5.41
N ILE A 54 10.07 6.28 -5.83
CA ILE A 54 10.58 5.25 -4.94
C ILE A 54 11.78 5.79 -4.14
N GLU A 55 12.73 6.45 -4.80
CA GLU A 55 13.92 7.00 -4.15
C GLU A 55 13.57 8.10 -3.13
N LYS A 56 12.69 9.02 -3.49
CA LYS A 56 12.23 10.08 -2.58
C LYS A 56 11.49 9.53 -1.36
N PHE A 57 10.77 8.43 -1.52
CA PHE A 57 10.08 7.77 -0.42
C PHE A 57 11.04 6.93 0.44
N GLN A 58 11.88 6.11 -0.15
CA GLN A 58 12.78 5.21 0.57
C GLN A 58 13.89 5.96 1.30
N ASN A 59 14.56 6.90 0.64
CA ASN A 59 15.77 7.54 1.12
C ASN A 59 15.63 9.06 1.29
N GLY A 60 14.56 9.66 0.80
CA GLY A 60 14.31 11.09 0.83
C GLY A 60 13.29 11.52 1.89
N ASP A 61 12.79 12.74 1.74
CA ASP A 61 11.91 13.40 2.70
C ASP A 61 10.41 13.14 2.47
N ALA A 62 10.04 12.45 1.38
CA ALA A 62 8.64 12.13 1.13
C ALA A 62 8.12 11.18 2.21
N GLN A 63 7.08 11.60 2.90
CA GLN A 63 6.41 10.83 3.96
C GLN A 63 5.35 9.89 3.38
N PHE A 64 4.71 10.29 2.28
CA PHE A 64 3.58 9.56 1.70
C PHE A 64 3.89 9.05 0.30
N PHE A 65 3.59 7.79 0.08
CA PHE A 65 3.63 7.14 -1.22
C PHE A 65 2.21 6.76 -1.61
N VAL A 66 1.65 7.42 -2.61
CA VAL A 66 0.27 7.21 -3.06
C VAL A 66 0.27 6.55 -4.42
N GLY A 67 -0.31 5.39 -4.54
CA GLY A 67 -0.23 4.67 -5.79
C GLY A 67 -1.33 3.64 -6.03
N ASN A 68 -1.27 3.06 -7.23
CA ASN A 68 -2.08 1.91 -7.60
C ASN A 68 -1.26 0.64 -7.38
N PRO A 69 -1.76 -0.33 -6.60
CA PRO A 69 -1.01 -1.55 -6.28
C PRO A 69 -0.73 -2.43 -7.51
N GLN A 70 -1.47 -2.26 -8.59
CA GLN A 70 -1.25 -2.99 -9.85
C GLN A 70 -0.16 -2.37 -10.74
N THR A 71 0.23 -1.11 -10.47
CA THR A 71 1.21 -0.41 -11.29
C THR A 71 2.64 -0.90 -11.02
N GLY A 72 3.43 -0.96 -12.08
CA GLY A 72 4.89 -1.13 -11.98
C GLY A 72 5.38 -2.56 -11.84
N GLY A 73 4.51 -3.52 -12.01
CA GLY A 73 4.90 -4.94 -12.01
C GLY A 73 5.58 -5.41 -10.73
N TYR A 74 6.39 -6.41 -10.86
CA TYR A 74 7.04 -7.07 -9.73
C TYR A 74 8.27 -6.30 -9.22
N GLY A 75 8.45 -6.27 -7.92
CA GLY A 75 9.77 -6.09 -7.35
C GLY A 75 10.11 -4.70 -6.80
N ILE A 76 9.22 -3.73 -6.76
CA ILE A 76 9.54 -2.48 -6.07
C ILE A 76 9.63 -2.71 -4.56
N THR A 77 10.61 -2.05 -3.94
CA THR A 77 10.87 -2.15 -2.51
C THR A 77 10.46 -0.85 -1.81
N LEU A 78 9.58 -0.96 -0.82
CA LEU A 78 9.04 0.16 -0.04
C LEU A 78 9.17 -0.11 1.47
N THR A 79 10.32 -0.62 1.88
CA THR A 79 10.59 -1.02 3.27
C THR A 79 10.73 0.16 4.25
N ALA A 80 10.79 1.40 3.76
CA ALA A 80 10.74 2.58 4.61
C ALA A 80 9.36 2.80 5.26
N ALA A 81 8.31 2.17 4.74
CA ALA A 81 6.96 2.31 5.27
C ALA A 81 6.80 1.62 6.64
N GLU A 82 6.08 2.27 7.52
CA GLU A 82 5.62 1.76 8.81
C GLU A 82 4.12 1.50 8.82
N THR A 83 3.39 2.16 7.94
CA THR A 83 1.94 2.02 7.79
C THR A 83 1.56 1.91 6.32
N VAL A 84 0.65 0.99 6.03
CA VAL A 84 0.04 0.82 4.71
C VAL A 84 -1.46 1.00 4.84
N ILE A 85 -2.01 1.95 4.10
CA ILE A 85 -3.44 2.25 4.09
C ILE A 85 -4.02 1.86 2.74
N TYR A 86 -5.05 1.02 2.76
CA TYR A 86 -5.85 0.71 1.59
C TYR A 86 -7.07 1.63 1.56
N PHE A 87 -6.99 2.67 0.73
CA PHE A 87 -8.08 3.62 0.53
C PHE A 87 -9.22 3.00 -0.27
N ALA A 88 -8.88 2.22 -1.30
CA ALA A 88 -9.82 1.43 -2.07
C ALA A 88 -9.19 0.09 -2.46
N ASN A 89 -9.82 -1.01 -2.09
CA ASN A 89 -9.43 -2.37 -2.43
C ASN A 89 -10.13 -2.87 -3.69
N SER A 90 -9.57 -3.94 -4.28
CA SER A 90 -10.24 -4.82 -5.23
C SER A 90 -10.47 -6.20 -4.61
N PHE A 91 -11.24 -7.06 -5.29
CA PHE A 91 -11.41 -8.46 -4.89
C PHE A 91 -10.19 -9.35 -5.19
N ASP A 92 -9.16 -8.80 -5.81
CA ASP A 92 -7.97 -9.54 -6.24
C ASP A 92 -6.99 -9.75 -5.09
N LEU A 93 -6.96 -10.97 -4.57
CA LEU A 93 -6.07 -11.36 -3.49
C LEU A 93 -4.59 -11.29 -3.92
N ALA A 94 -4.25 -11.64 -5.15
CA ALA A 94 -2.87 -11.61 -5.62
C ALA A 94 -2.32 -10.18 -5.62
N VAL A 95 -3.12 -9.21 -6.06
CA VAL A 95 -2.78 -7.79 -5.99
C VAL A 95 -2.57 -7.35 -4.54
N ARG A 96 -3.45 -7.77 -3.64
CA ARG A 96 -3.34 -7.45 -2.22
C ARG A 96 -2.04 -8.00 -1.63
N MET A 97 -1.76 -9.27 -1.81
CA MET A 97 -0.55 -9.92 -1.29
C MET A 97 0.72 -9.32 -1.87
N GLN A 98 0.76 -9.07 -3.18
CA GLN A 98 1.90 -8.42 -3.83
C GLN A 98 2.15 -7.01 -3.28
N SER A 99 1.10 -6.25 -3.02
CA SER A 99 1.24 -4.90 -2.45
C SER A 99 1.74 -4.92 -1.00
N GLU A 100 1.37 -5.91 -0.22
CA GLU A 100 1.91 -6.12 1.14
C GLU A 100 3.38 -6.51 1.10
N ASP A 101 3.79 -7.39 0.17
CA ASP A 101 5.17 -7.82 0.00
C ASP A 101 6.14 -6.71 -0.40
N ARG A 102 5.66 -5.58 -0.91
CA ARG A 102 6.51 -4.43 -1.24
C ARG A 102 7.15 -3.78 -0.02
N CYS A 103 6.49 -3.80 1.10
CA CYS A 103 7.02 -3.28 2.38
C CYS A 103 7.44 -4.40 3.34
N HIS A 104 6.86 -5.59 3.24
CA HIS A 104 7.23 -6.75 4.05
C HIS A 104 8.27 -7.60 3.32
N ARG A 105 9.50 -7.11 3.26
CA ARG A 105 10.64 -7.72 2.54
C ARG A 105 11.90 -7.75 3.39
N ILE A 106 12.93 -8.45 2.90
CA ILE A 106 14.27 -8.41 3.46
C ILE A 106 14.74 -6.94 3.54
N GLY A 107 15.19 -6.52 4.71
CA GLY A 107 15.54 -5.12 5.00
C GLY A 107 14.48 -4.36 5.79
N GLN A 108 13.27 -4.93 5.99
CA GLN A 108 12.28 -4.38 6.90
C GLN A 108 12.67 -4.69 8.35
N THR A 109 12.91 -3.65 9.12
CA THR A 109 13.30 -3.75 10.55
C THR A 109 12.21 -3.31 11.51
N LYS A 110 11.08 -2.82 10.98
CA LYS A 110 9.97 -2.29 11.76
C LYS A 110 8.71 -3.11 11.58
N HIS A 111 7.81 -3.00 12.54
CA HIS A 111 6.45 -3.50 12.36
C HIS A 111 5.71 -2.66 11.34
N VAL A 112 5.02 -3.31 10.42
CA VAL A 112 4.17 -2.66 9.43
C VAL A 112 2.71 -2.84 9.83
N THR A 113 2.00 -1.73 9.97
CA THR A 113 0.56 -1.72 10.27
C THR A 113 -0.23 -1.59 8.98
N TYR A 114 -1.18 -2.47 8.75
CA TYR A 114 -2.08 -2.44 7.60
C TYR A 114 -3.47 -1.97 8.02
N ILE A 115 -3.97 -0.93 7.35
CA ILE A 115 -5.27 -0.31 7.64
C ILE A 115 -6.13 -0.37 6.38
N ASP A 116 -7.31 -0.98 6.48
CA ASP A 116 -8.33 -0.93 5.45
C ASP A 116 -9.36 0.15 5.77
N LEU A 117 -9.50 1.15 4.90
CA LEU A 117 -10.56 2.13 5.01
C LEU A 117 -11.81 1.57 4.33
N ILE A 118 -12.88 1.47 5.10
CA ILE A 118 -14.14 0.86 4.68
C ILE A 118 -15.25 1.89 4.86
N ALA A 119 -15.97 2.18 3.76
CA ALA A 119 -17.21 2.94 3.85
C ALA A 119 -18.33 2.01 4.31
N GLU A 120 -18.98 2.36 5.41
CA GLU A 120 -20.09 1.58 5.96
C GLU A 120 -21.24 1.44 4.96
N LYS A 121 -21.86 0.27 4.95
CA LYS A 121 -23.01 -0.07 4.08
C LYS A 121 -22.72 0.03 2.58
N THR A 122 -21.47 -0.15 2.19
CA THR A 122 -21.03 -0.16 0.80
C THR A 122 -20.44 -1.50 0.38
N ILE A 123 -20.07 -1.61 -0.90
CA ILE A 123 -19.34 -2.77 -1.44
C ILE A 123 -18.00 -2.99 -0.74
N ASP A 124 -17.39 -1.96 -0.16
CA ASP A 124 -16.10 -2.06 0.54
C ASP A 124 -16.11 -3.11 1.64
N GLU A 125 -17.19 -3.20 2.41
CA GLU A 125 -17.33 -4.22 3.45
C GLU A 125 -17.25 -5.63 2.88
N LYS A 126 -17.89 -5.86 1.73
CA LYS A 126 -17.89 -7.16 1.05
C LYS A 126 -16.51 -7.49 0.47
N ILE A 127 -15.84 -6.48 -0.10
CA ILE A 127 -14.49 -6.63 -0.66
C ILE A 127 -13.51 -7.03 0.45
N VAL A 128 -13.45 -6.29 1.52
CA VAL A 128 -12.51 -6.55 2.63
C VAL A 128 -12.81 -7.89 3.29
N LYS A 129 -14.07 -8.23 3.52
CA LYS A 129 -14.47 -9.53 4.05
C LYS A 129 -14.03 -10.67 3.14
N SER A 130 -14.22 -10.52 1.82
CA SER A 130 -13.79 -11.52 0.83
C SER A 130 -12.28 -11.69 0.83
N LEU A 131 -11.52 -10.60 0.86
CA LEU A 131 -10.06 -10.64 0.93
C LEU A 131 -9.55 -11.35 2.18
N ARG A 132 -10.09 -11.03 3.34
CA ARG A 132 -9.73 -11.67 4.61
C ARG A 132 -10.00 -13.18 4.57
N ASN A 133 -11.17 -13.60 4.10
CA ASN A 133 -11.47 -15.03 3.94
C ASN A 133 -10.51 -15.74 2.99
N LYS A 134 -10.16 -15.12 1.89
CA LYS A 134 -9.17 -15.68 0.93
C LYS A 134 -7.77 -15.75 1.52
N MET A 135 -7.36 -14.75 2.31
CA MET A 135 -6.08 -14.74 3.01
C MET A 135 -6.01 -15.85 4.05
N ASP A 136 -7.08 -16.07 4.81
CA ASP A 136 -7.15 -17.15 5.81
C ASP A 136 -7.01 -18.52 5.15
N ILE A 137 -7.72 -18.78 4.06
CA ILE A 137 -7.62 -20.01 3.29
C ILE A 137 -6.20 -20.18 2.74
N ALA A 138 -5.64 -19.13 2.14
CA ALA A 138 -4.30 -19.17 1.57
C ALA A 138 -3.23 -19.43 2.66
N SER A 139 -3.38 -18.84 3.84
CA SER A 139 -2.45 -19.05 4.95
C SER A 139 -2.47 -20.48 5.48
N VAL A 140 -3.62 -21.12 5.48
CA VAL A 140 -3.74 -22.54 5.86
C VAL A 140 -3.03 -23.43 4.83
N VAL A 141 -3.33 -23.24 3.55
CA VAL A 141 -2.75 -24.03 2.46
C VAL A 141 -1.23 -23.83 2.35
N MET A 142 -0.80 -22.57 2.30
CA MET A 142 0.64 -22.24 2.17
C MET A 142 1.41 -22.51 3.46
N GLY A 143 0.78 -22.40 4.62
CA GLY A 143 1.41 -22.74 5.90
C GLY A 143 1.74 -24.21 6.03
N GLU A 144 0.92 -25.09 5.47
CA GLU A 144 1.21 -26.51 5.39
C GLU A 144 2.32 -26.81 4.37
N GLU A 145 2.31 -26.16 3.22
CA GLU A 145 3.37 -26.29 2.22
C GLU A 145 4.71 -25.76 2.75
N LEU A 146 4.74 -24.58 3.35
CA LEU A 146 5.96 -24.01 3.95
C LEU A 146 6.53 -24.90 5.07
N LYS A 147 5.70 -25.52 5.87
CA LYS A 147 6.14 -26.49 6.89
C LYS A 147 6.78 -27.71 6.25
N GLN A 148 6.27 -28.18 5.11
CA GLN A 148 6.87 -29.28 4.37
C GLN A 148 8.22 -28.90 3.72
N TRP A 149 8.39 -27.64 3.33
CA TRP A 149 9.63 -27.14 2.72
C TRP A 149 10.72 -26.81 3.73
N LEU A 150 10.33 -26.48 4.97
CA LEU A 150 11.26 -26.13 6.07
C LEU A 150 11.64 -27.33 6.93
N THR A 151 11.03 -28.46 6.73
CA THR A 151 11.35 -29.72 7.37
C THR A 151 12.01 -30.67 6.38
#